data_f144e8c05781be0f137eed58fe12d0b3
#
_entry.id   f144e8c05781be0f137eed58fe12d0b3
#
_cell.length_a   1.000
_cell.length_b   1.000
_cell.length_c   1.000
_cell.angle_alpha   90.00
_cell.angle_beta   90.00
_cell.angle_gamma   90.00
#
_symmetry.space_group_name_H-M   'P 1'
#
loop_
_entity.id
_entity.type
_entity.pdbx_description
1 polymer ?
#
loop_
_entity_poly.entity_id
_entity_poly.type
_entity_poly.pdbx_seq_one_letter_code
_entity_poly.pdbx_strand_id
1 'polypeptide(L)'
;ETKLEKKSLELIALQQPVSSDLRTVITALKASSDVERMGDHAVAIAKATIRIKGESRMIDIETEIKKMGKAARHMVEEALEVYLNGDEERAYEIAASDEIIDNYFRDIQAMTVEGVRENPDAAFAAKEYIQVLVYLERIGDYARNLCEWVVYLKSGKIIEL
;
A
#
# COMPACT_ATOMS: atom_id res chain seq x y z
N GLU A 1 -7.88 10.46 -9.61
CA GLU A 1 -6.68 10.53 -10.44
C GLU A 1 -6.91 11.37 -11.68
N THR A 2 -7.79 11.02 -12.65
CA THR A 2 -8.00 11.69 -13.95
C THR A 2 -8.23 13.21 -13.87
N LYS A 3 -8.96 13.71 -12.85
CA LYS A 3 -9.15 15.16 -12.66
C LYS A 3 -7.86 15.88 -12.28
N LEU A 4 -7.04 15.24 -11.46
CA LEU A 4 -5.75 15.79 -11.02
C LEU A 4 -4.78 15.82 -12.19
N GLU A 5 -4.72 14.73 -12.96
CA GLU A 5 -3.88 14.63 -14.17
C GLU A 5 -4.19 15.79 -15.15
N LYS A 6 -5.48 15.98 -15.50
CA LYS A 6 -5.89 17.06 -16.39
C LYS A 6 -5.49 18.44 -15.85
N LYS A 7 -5.74 18.72 -14.56
CA LYS A 7 -5.36 19.99 -13.94
C LYS A 7 -3.86 20.21 -13.91
N SER A 8 -3.08 19.16 -13.66
CA SER A 8 -1.62 19.20 -13.65
C SER A 8 -1.05 19.52 -15.03
N LEU A 9 -1.58 18.87 -16.07
CA LEU A 9 -1.19 19.16 -17.45
C LEU A 9 -1.55 20.60 -17.86
N GLU A 10 -2.74 21.08 -17.52
CA GLU A 10 -3.15 22.47 -17.75
C GLU A 10 -2.22 23.46 -17.03
N LEU A 11 -1.86 23.18 -15.76
CA LEU A 11 -0.97 24.03 -14.99
C LEU A 11 0.43 24.06 -15.59
N ILE A 12 1.00 22.91 -15.96
CA ILE A 12 2.31 22.82 -16.60
C ILE A 12 2.32 23.60 -17.93
N ALA A 13 1.29 23.43 -18.76
CA ALA A 13 1.21 24.08 -20.06
C ALA A 13 1.05 25.59 -19.98
N LEU A 14 0.22 26.08 -19.03
CA LEU A 14 -0.15 27.50 -18.94
C LEU A 14 0.80 28.29 -18.03
N GLN A 15 1.27 27.71 -16.94
CA GLN A 15 2.08 28.41 -15.94
C GLN A 15 3.59 28.15 -16.08
N GLN A 16 3.97 27.11 -16.82
CA GLN A 16 5.38 26.71 -17.04
C GLN A 16 6.17 26.65 -15.73
N PRO A 17 5.68 25.90 -14.70
CA PRO A 17 6.32 25.85 -13.40
C PRO A 17 7.74 25.32 -13.51
N VAL A 18 8.64 25.85 -12.69
CA VAL A 18 10.06 25.45 -12.67
C VAL A 18 10.48 24.98 -11.28
N SER A 19 11.54 24.18 -11.23
CA SER A 19 12.17 23.77 -9.98
C SER A 19 11.18 23.14 -8.96
N SER A 20 10.99 23.74 -7.80
CA SER A 20 10.14 23.24 -6.71
C SER A 20 8.68 23.10 -7.09
N ASP A 21 8.16 24.06 -7.86
CA ASP A 21 6.73 24.05 -8.25
C ASP A 21 6.45 22.88 -9.21
N LEU A 22 7.36 22.65 -10.15
CA LEU A 22 7.26 21.49 -11.05
C LEU A 22 7.35 20.17 -10.27
N ARG A 23 8.27 20.08 -9.28
CA ARG A 23 8.35 18.89 -8.41
C ARG A 23 7.05 18.64 -7.68
N THR A 24 6.44 19.69 -7.12
CA THR A 24 5.14 19.58 -6.43
C THR A 24 4.05 19.00 -7.34
N VAL A 25 3.97 19.45 -8.58
CA VAL A 25 3.00 18.94 -9.55
C VAL A 25 3.28 17.46 -9.89
N ILE A 26 4.54 17.12 -10.13
CA ILE A 26 4.93 15.75 -10.49
C ILE A 26 4.67 14.79 -9.31
N THR A 27 5.03 15.16 -8.08
CA THR A 27 4.78 14.32 -6.91
C THR A 27 3.29 14.16 -6.61
N ALA A 28 2.49 15.20 -6.82
CA ALA A 28 1.03 15.09 -6.67
C ALA A 28 0.43 14.08 -7.65
N LEU A 29 0.91 14.05 -8.89
CA LEU A 29 0.48 13.06 -9.89
C LEU A 29 0.88 11.63 -9.45
N LYS A 30 2.12 11.45 -9.02
CA LYS A 30 2.63 10.14 -8.58
C LYS A 30 1.88 9.65 -7.34
N ALA A 31 1.75 10.48 -6.32
CA ALA A 31 1.00 10.16 -5.11
C ALA A 31 -0.47 9.81 -5.40
N SER A 32 -1.11 10.54 -6.32
CA SER A 32 -2.49 10.24 -6.73
C SER A 32 -2.63 8.86 -7.37
N SER A 33 -1.66 8.46 -8.19
CA SER A 33 -1.63 7.13 -8.81
C SER A 33 -1.40 6.02 -7.77
N ASP A 34 -0.50 6.25 -6.81
CA ASP A 34 -0.26 5.30 -5.73
C ASP A 34 -1.51 5.11 -4.85
N VAL A 35 -2.20 6.19 -4.49
CA VAL A 35 -3.46 6.12 -3.72
C VAL A 35 -4.58 5.41 -4.49
N GLU A 36 -4.68 5.63 -5.79
CA GLU A 36 -5.65 4.93 -6.64
C GLU A 36 -5.39 3.42 -6.64
N ARG A 37 -4.14 2.99 -6.80
CA ARG A 37 -3.75 1.59 -6.74
C ARG A 37 -4.03 0.94 -5.38
N MET A 38 -3.81 1.65 -4.27
CA MET A 38 -4.23 1.19 -2.93
C MET A 38 -5.75 0.91 -2.90
N GLY A 39 -6.55 1.79 -3.50
CA GLY A 39 -8.00 1.61 -3.63
C GLY A 39 -8.37 0.36 -4.43
N ASP A 40 -7.69 0.12 -5.55
CA ASP A 40 -7.89 -1.08 -6.38
C ASP A 40 -7.57 -2.37 -5.60
N HIS A 41 -6.47 -2.38 -4.82
CA HIS A 41 -6.13 -3.51 -3.98
C HIS A 41 -7.14 -3.72 -2.85
N ALA A 42 -7.67 -2.66 -2.24
CA ALA A 42 -8.75 -2.77 -1.25
C ALA A 42 -10.01 -3.42 -1.85
N VAL A 43 -10.39 -3.06 -3.08
CA VAL A 43 -11.49 -3.72 -3.82
C VAL A 43 -11.17 -5.18 -4.10
N ALA A 44 -9.92 -5.50 -4.47
CA ALA A 44 -9.50 -6.87 -4.73
C ALA A 44 -9.57 -7.75 -3.46
N ILE A 45 -9.17 -7.20 -2.30
CA ILE A 45 -9.30 -7.86 -0.97
C ILE A 45 -10.77 -8.14 -0.66
N ALA A 46 -11.66 -7.17 -0.86
CA ALA A 46 -13.09 -7.36 -0.64
C ALA A 46 -13.67 -8.47 -1.55
N LYS A 47 -13.27 -8.53 -2.82
CA LYS A 47 -13.67 -9.59 -3.75
C LYS A 47 -13.14 -10.96 -3.31
N ALA A 48 -11.88 -11.06 -2.83
CA ALA A 48 -11.32 -12.31 -2.30
C ALA A 48 -12.14 -12.80 -1.09
N THR A 49 -12.48 -11.90 -0.17
CA THR A 49 -13.32 -12.22 1.00
C THR A 49 -14.69 -12.76 0.62
N ILE A 50 -15.30 -12.24 -0.46
CA ILE A 50 -16.57 -12.75 -0.96
C ILE A 50 -16.42 -14.17 -1.54
N ARG A 51 -15.33 -14.44 -2.27
CA ARG A 51 -15.09 -15.74 -2.92
C ARG A 51 -14.93 -16.90 -1.94
N ILE A 52 -14.38 -16.65 -0.74
CA ILE A 52 -14.21 -17.69 0.29
C ILE A 52 -15.48 -17.95 1.12
N LYS A 53 -16.57 -17.23 0.86
CA LYS A 53 -17.81 -17.40 1.59
C LYS A 53 -18.42 -18.78 1.29
N GLY A 54 -18.55 -19.60 2.33
CA GLY A 54 -19.07 -20.97 2.24
C GLY A 54 -18.00 -22.05 2.02
N GLU A 55 -16.74 -21.67 1.86
CA GLU A 55 -15.60 -22.57 1.77
C GLU A 55 -15.10 -23.01 3.14
N SER A 56 -14.28 -24.05 3.19
CA SER A 56 -13.54 -24.44 4.38
C SER A 56 -12.50 -23.35 4.71
N ARG A 57 -12.54 -22.81 5.93
CA ARG A 57 -11.78 -21.63 6.33
C ARG A 57 -10.81 -21.95 7.47
N MET A 58 -9.73 -21.17 7.55
CA MET A 58 -8.70 -21.26 8.60
C MET A 58 -8.76 -19.97 9.44
N ILE A 59 -9.54 -20.02 10.54
CA ILE A 59 -9.87 -18.83 11.35
C ILE A 59 -8.65 -18.18 11.98
N ASP A 60 -7.66 -18.97 12.39
CA ASP A 60 -6.42 -18.46 12.97
C ASP A 60 -5.63 -17.63 11.95
N ILE A 61 -5.56 -18.09 10.70
CA ILE A 61 -4.90 -17.37 9.61
C ILE A 61 -5.64 -16.07 9.29
N GLU A 62 -6.97 -16.10 9.24
CA GLU A 62 -7.76 -14.89 9.04
C GLU A 62 -7.57 -13.86 10.14
N THR A 63 -7.31 -14.32 11.37
CA THR A 63 -7.02 -13.44 12.50
C THR A 63 -5.68 -12.73 12.28
N GLU A 64 -4.65 -13.42 11.81
CA GLU A 64 -3.35 -12.83 11.49
C GLU A 64 -3.45 -11.88 10.27
N ILE A 65 -4.16 -12.26 9.20
CA ILE A 65 -4.45 -11.38 8.06
C ILE A 65 -5.10 -10.07 8.51
N LYS A 66 -6.02 -10.15 9.48
CA LYS A 66 -6.66 -8.95 10.04
C LYS A 66 -5.67 -8.05 10.78
N LYS A 67 -4.66 -8.61 11.46
CA LYS A 67 -3.58 -7.83 12.10
C LYS A 67 -2.72 -7.13 11.05
N MET A 68 -2.29 -7.86 10.02
CA MET A 68 -1.55 -7.29 8.88
C MET A 68 -2.34 -6.15 8.22
N GLY A 69 -3.64 -6.35 7.98
CA GLY A 69 -4.50 -5.31 7.41
C GLY A 69 -4.62 -4.06 8.27
N LYS A 70 -4.58 -4.20 9.62
CA LYS A 70 -4.53 -3.05 10.52
C LYS A 70 -3.19 -2.31 10.45
N ALA A 71 -2.08 -3.06 10.36
CA ALA A 71 -0.74 -2.48 10.21
C ALA A 71 -0.63 -1.70 8.89
N ALA A 72 -1.05 -2.29 7.78
CA ALA A 72 -1.04 -1.63 6.47
C ALA A 72 -1.90 -0.36 6.47
N ARG A 73 -3.11 -0.42 7.05
CA ARG A 73 -3.98 0.76 7.18
C ARG A 73 -3.32 1.87 7.98
N HIS A 74 -2.71 1.54 9.12
CA HIS A 74 -2.03 2.52 9.97
C HIS A 74 -0.87 3.19 9.21
N MET A 75 -0.05 2.41 8.51
CA MET A 75 1.03 2.93 7.68
C MET A 75 0.52 3.91 6.60
N VAL A 76 -0.60 3.57 5.93
CA VAL A 76 -1.21 4.47 4.94
C VAL A 76 -1.69 5.77 5.57
N GLU A 77 -2.36 5.71 6.73
CA GLU A 77 -2.84 6.90 7.45
C GLU A 77 -1.67 7.82 7.82
N GLU A 78 -0.58 7.29 8.35
CA GLU A 78 0.62 8.05 8.69
C GLU A 78 1.37 8.59 7.46
N ALA A 79 1.51 7.79 6.40
CA ALA A 79 2.16 8.22 5.16
C ALA A 79 1.42 9.38 4.48
N LEU A 80 0.07 9.36 4.50
CA LEU A 80 -0.75 10.46 3.99
C LEU A 80 -0.59 11.72 4.84
N GLU A 81 -0.55 11.59 6.17
CA GLU A 81 -0.32 12.73 7.08
C GLU A 81 1.05 13.37 6.82
N VAL A 82 2.09 12.56 6.71
CA VAL A 82 3.45 13.01 6.41
C VAL A 82 3.54 13.66 5.04
N TYR A 83 2.87 13.11 4.04
CA TYR A 83 2.81 13.69 2.70
C TYR A 83 2.17 15.08 2.71
N LEU A 84 1.08 15.28 3.46
CA LEU A 84 0.39 16.57 3.58
C LEU A 84 1.21 17.60 4.36
N ASN A 85 1.93 17.18 5.40
CA ASN A 85 2.72 18.07 6.25
C ASN A 85 4.14 18.32 5.71
N GLY A 86 4.63 17.46 4.84
CA GLY A 86 5.99 17.51 4.29
C GLY A 86 7.06 17.24 5.35
N ASP A 87 6.81 16.34 6.29
CA ASP A 87 7.73 15.96 7.37
C ASP A 87 8.69 14.86 6.88
N GLU A 88 9.89 15.29 6.49
CA GLU A 88 10.91 14.40 5.92
C GLU A 88 11.45 13.40 6.96
N GLU A 89 11.68 13.83 8.20
CA GLU A 89 12.23 12.96 9.25
C GLU A 89 11.27 11.81 9.56
N ARG A 90 10.00 12.14 9.74
CA ARG A 90 8.97 11.14 9.98
C ARG A 90 8.72 10.24 8.75
N ALA A 91 8.96 10.73 7.53
CA ALA A 91 8.84 9.92 6.32
C ALA A 91 9.80 8.71 6.34
N TYR A 92 11.04 8.89 6.79
CA TYR A 92 11.99 7.78 6.97
C TYR A 92 11.53 6.76 8.00
N GLU A 93 10.97 7.23 9.13
CA GLU A 93 10.46 6.34 10.18
C GLU A 93 9.30 5.47 9.70
N ILE A 94 8.36 6.09 8.96
CA ILE A 94 7.20 5.38 8.44
C ILE A 94 7.60 4.41 7.33
N ALA A 95 8.49 4.80 6.42
CA ALA A 95 9.00 3.91 5.39
C ALA A 95 9.66 2.65 6.00
N ALA A 96 10.44 2.82 7.08
CA ALA A 96 11.04 1.68 7.80
C ALA A 96 10.00 0.75 8.45
N SER A 97 8.77 1.22 8.73
CA SER A 97 7.71 0.38 9.29
C SER A 97 7.12 -0.63 8.30
N ASP A 98 7.43 -0.52 7.01
CA ASP A 98 7.06 -1.49 5.96
C ASP A 98 7.58 -2.90 6.29
N GLU A 99 8.72 -3.02 6.96
CA GLU A 99 9.26 -4.29 7.44
C GLU A 99 8.26 -5.07 8.34
N ILE A 100 7.37 -4.36 9.04
CA ILE A 100 6.33 -4.99 9.86
C ILE A 100 5.33 -5.73 8.97
N ILE A 101 4.95 -5.13 7.85
CA ILE A 101 4.02 -5.72 6.87
C ILE A 101 4.67 -6.92 6.19
N ASP A 102 5.94 -6.81 5.81
CA ASP A 102 6.74 -7.88 5.22
C ASP A 102 6.89 -9.08 6.16
N ASN A 103 7.10 -8.84 7.45
CA ASN A 103 7.16 -9.88 8.46
C ASN A 103 5.82 -10.62 8.56
N TYR A 104 4.70 -9.89 8.64
CA TYR A 104 3.38 -10.51 8.61
C TYR A 104 3.16 -11.34 7.34
N PHE A 105 3.55 -10.82 6.17
CA PHE A 105 3.42 -11.54 4.91
C PHE A 105 4.12 -12.91 4.97
N ARG A 106 5.40 -12.93 5.39
CA ARG A 106 6.20 -14.16 5.47
C ARG A 106 5.62 -15.18 6.46
N ASP A 107 5.26 -14.70 7.65
CA ASP A 107 4.75 -15.56 8.72
C ASP A 107 3.39 -16.16 8.35
N ILE A 108 2.45 -15.35 7.86
CA ILE A 108 1.11 -15.81 7.50
C ILE A 108 1.17 -16.72 6.27
N GLN A 109 2.06 -16.44 5.31
CA GLN A 109 2.27 -17.32 4.16
C GLN A 109 2.71 -18.72 4.61
N ALA A 110 3.69 -18.81 5.51
CA ALA A 110 4.17 -20.08 6.07
C ALA A 110 3.05 -20.81 6.83
N MET A 111 2.30 -20.10 7.68
CA MET A 111 1.14 -20.66 8.39
C MET A 111 0.07 -21.18 7.42
N THR A 112 -0.17 -20.47 6.33
CA THR A 112 -1.18 -20.85 5.33
C THR A 112 -0.79 -22.15 4.63
N VAL A 113 0.47 -22.30 4.26
CA VAL A 113 0.98 -23.54 3.63
C VAL A 113 0.85 -24.74 4.58
N GLU A 114 1.19 -24.57 5.86
CA GLU A 114 1.06 -25.64 6.86
C GLU A 114 -0.43 -25.97 7.13
N GLY A 115 -1.27 -24.96 7.23
CA GLY A 115 -2.72 -25.15 7.43
C GLY A 115 -3.39 -25.96 6.31
N VAL A 116 -2.92 -25.84 5.05
CA VAL A 116 -3.40 -26.68 3.93
C VAL A 116 -2.94 -28.14 4.08
N ARG A 117 -1.76 -28.40 4.65
CA ARG A 117 -1.31 -29.77 4.91
C ARG A 117 -2.19 -30.47 5.95
N GLU A 118 -2.61 -29.73 6.98
CA GLU A 118 -3.48 -30.22 8.02
C GLU A 118 -4.94 -30.35 7.57
N ASN A 119 -5.40 -29.40 6.73
CA ASN A 119 -6.77 -29.36 6.20
C ASN A 119 -6.75 -29.07 4.68
N PRO A 120 -6.61 -30.10 3.83
CA PRO A 120 -6.59 -29.96 2.38
C PRO A 120 -7.87 -29.32 1.79
N ASP A 121 -9.02 -29.45 2.46
CA ASP A 121 -10.29 -28.86 2.01
C ASP A 121 -10.26 -27.33 2.05
N ALA A 122 -9.34 -26.74 2.81
CA ALA A 122 -9.14 -25.30 2.87
C ALA A 122 -8.25 -24.73 1.73
N ALA A 123 -7.80 -25.56 0.78
CA ALA A 123 -6.88 -25.15 -0.29
C ALA A 123 -7.40 -23.97 -1.13
N PHE A 124 -8.71 -23.92 -1.38
CA PHE A 124 -9.31 -22.79 -2.10
C PHE A 124 -9.23 -21.49 -1.30
N ALA A 125 -9.58 -21.53 -0.01
CA ALA A 125 -9.46 -20.37 0.87
C ALA A 125 -8.00 -19.93 1.04
N ALA A 126 -7.07 -20.88 1.17
CA ALA A 126 -5.64 -20.62 1.27
C ALA A 126 -5.09 -19.83 0.07
N LYS A 127 -5.50 -20.20 -1.14
CA LYS A 127 -5.14 -19.45 -2.36
C LYS A 127 -5.61 -17.99 -2.26
N GLU A 128 -6.84 -17.75 -1.81
CA GLU A 128 -7.36 -16.41 -1.66
C GLU A 128 -6.66 -15.64 -0.52
N TYR A 129 -6.28 -16.31 0.57
CA TYR A 129 -5.48 -15.69 1.64
C TYR A 129 -4.13 -15.19 1.13
N ILE A 130 -3.39 -16.04 0.40
CA ILE A 130 -2.11 -15.62 -0.20
C ILE A 130 -2.30 -14.40 -1.11
N GLN A 131 -3.37 -14.39 -1.89
CA GLN A 131 -3.68 -13.25 -2.76
C GLN A 131 -3.97 -11.97 -1.94
N VAL A 132 -4.67 -12.09 -0.80
CA VAL A 132 -4.92 -10.97 0.12
C VAL A 132 -3.61 -10.46 0.74
N LEU A 133 -2.69 -11.36 1.13
CA LEU A 133 -1.37 -10.97 1.64
C LEU A 133 -0.61 -10.12 0.62
N VAL A 134 -0.57 -10.56 -0.65
CA VAL A 134 0.06 -9.80 -1.74
C VAL A 134 -0.57 -8.41 -1.90
N TYR A 135 -1.88 -8.29 -1.80
CA TYR A 135 -2.54 -6.98 -1.89
C TYR A 135 -2.23 -6.08 -0.70
N LEU A 136 -2.12 -6.63 0.52
CA LEU A 136 -1.77 -5.86 1.71
C LEU A 136 -0.32 -5.39 1.67
N GLU A 137 0.60 -6.23 1.22
CA GLU A 137 2.01 -5.87 1.01
C GLU A 137 2.12 -4.75 -0.03
N ARG A 138 1.43 -4.86 -1.18
CA ARG A 138 1.39 -3.81 -2.18
C ARG A 138 0.84 -2.47 -1.65
N ILE A 139 -0.12 -2.50 -0.74
CA ILE A 139 -0.62 -1.29 -0.08
C ILE A 139 0.48 -0.67 0.78
N GLY A 140 1.28 -1.47 1.50
CA GLY A 140 2.47 -1.01 2.24
C GLY A 140 3.51 -0.36 1.32
N ASP A 141 3.87 -1.03 0.21
CA ASP A 141 4.77 -0.48 -0.80
C ASP A 141 4.34 0.90 -1.29
N TYR A 142 3.06 1.09 -1.60
CA TYR A 142 2.55 2.40 -2.04
C TYR A 142 2.56 3.44 -0.92
N ALA A 143 2.36 3.04 0.34
CA ALA A 143 2.53 3.94 1.48
C ALA A 143 4.00 4.37 1.64
N ARG A 144 4.95 3.46 1.45
CA ARG A 144 6.39 3.77 1.40
C ARG A 144 6.70 4.74 0.26
N ASN A 145 6.14 4.53 -0.94
CA ASN A 145 6.31 5.47 -2.05
C ASN A 145 5.85 6.89 -1.69
N LEU A 146 4.74 7.05 -0.94
CA LEU A 146 4.32 8.38 -0.47
C LEU A 146 5.39 9.05 0.39
N CYS A 147 6.07 8.30 1.25
CA CYS A 147 7.19 8.80 2.05
C CYS A 147 8.38 9.20 1.16
N GLU A 148 8.71 8.41 0.14
CA GLU A 148 9.75 8.74 -0.84
C GLU A 148 9.44 10.04 -1.60
N TRP A 149 8.16 10.28 -1.95
CA TRP A 149 7.74 11.53 -2.57
C TRP A 149 7.89 12.74 -1.65
N VAL A 150 7.73 12.59 -0.32
CA VAL A 150 8.03 13.66 0.65
C VAL A 150 9.50 14.02 0.61
N VAL A 151 10.38 13.03 0.68
CA VAL A 151 11.84 13.25 0.62
C VAL A 151 12.24 13.89 -0.72
N TYR A 152 11.66 13.44 -1.83
CA TYR A 152 11.90 14.04 -3.14
C TYR A 152 11.45 15.51 -3.20
N LEU A 153 10.30 15.85 -2.62
CA LEU A 153 9.82 17.24 -2.55
C LEU A 153 10.82 18.15 -1.83
N LYS A 154 11.42 17.68 -0.75
CA LYS A 154 12.35 18.46 0.07
C LYS A 154 13.76 18.50 -0.54
N SER A 155 14.34 17.35 -0.85
CA SER A 155 15.73 17.21 -1.27
C SER A 155 15.94 17.42 -2.78
N GLY A 156 14.92 17.18 -3.59
CA GLY A 156 15.02 17.11 -5.06
C GLY A 156 15.72 15.84 -5.57
N LYS A 157 16.02 14.89 -4.70
CA LYS A 157 16.65 13.61 -5.04
C LYS A 157 15.64 12.47 -4.98
N ILE A 158 15.61 11.65 -6.01
CA ILE A 158 14.86 10.39 -5.98
C ILE A 158 15.69 9.39 -5.19
N ILE A 159 15.12 8.88 -4.13
CA ILE A 159 15.71 7.85 -3.27
C ILE A 159 14.74 6.70 -3.10
N GLU A 160 15.25 5.51 -2.86
CA GLU A 160 14.49 4.35 -2.41
C GLU A 160 14.70 4.23 -0.88
N LEU A 161 13.61 4.07 -0.12
CA LEU A 161 13.60 4.00 1.35
C LEU A 161 13.41 2.55 1.82
#